data_0d17f6504892cfb018b5dd08d0066e31
#
_entry.id   0d17f6504892cfb018b5dd08d0066e31
#
_cell.length_a   1.000
_cell.length_b   1.000
_cell.length_c   1.000
_cell.angle_alpha   90.00
_cell.angle_beta   90.00
_cell.angle_gamma   90.00
#
_symmetry.space_group_name_H-M   'P 1'
#
loop_
_entity.id
_entity.type
_entity.pdbx_description
1 polymer ?
#
loop_
_entity_poly.entity_id
_entity_poly.type
_entity_poly.pdbx_seq_one_letter_code
_entity_poly.pdbx_strand_id
1 'polypeptide(L)'
;MIFYLQNAIDYLAMRSADNLPHKATLTLSGLSLKGSILLGVYHTPETVERRQRQAGKRNHLISLAKNGDQKAIDDLTLEEFDQTSRIRNRFLYQDLYSLVETTFIPYGSESDHYSILGTIINWSFLENSVSKECVYQLILDCNSIWIAVCINAKDLLGEPMVGRRFKGVIWMQGHADFLKKT
;
A
#
# COMPACT_ATOMS: atom_id res chain seq x y z
N MET A 1 4.17 11.38 7.36
CA MET A 1 5.09 10.81 6.36
C MET A 1 6.31 11.71 6.28
N ILE A 2 7.51 11.14 6.26
CA ILE A 2 8.79 11.85 6.14
C ILE A 2 9.45 11.39 4.84
N PHE A 3 10.05 12.28 4.09
CA PHE A 3 10.68 11.98 2.81
C PHE A 3 11.83 12.95 2.55
N TYR A 4 12.77 12.54 1.70
CA TYR A 4 13.84 13.41 1.21
C TYR A 4 13.28 14.36 0.15
N LEU A 5 13.41 15.67 0.38
CA LEU A 5 12.94 16.69 -0.57
C LEU A 5 13.98 16.88 -1.69
N GLN A 6 13.63 16.50 -2.93
CA GLN A 6 14.54 16.55 -4.08
C GLN A 6 14.90 17.99 -4.48
N ASN A 7 13.94 18.90 -4.41
CA ASN A 7 14.12 20.31 -4.75
C ASN A 7 14.25 21.23 -3.52
N ALA A 8 15.06 20.80 -2.55
CA ALA A 8 15.29 21.55 -1.32
C ALA A 8 15.85 22.96 -1.55
N ILE A 9 16.60 23.19 -2.63
CA ILE A 9 17.14 24.51 -3.00
C ILE A 9 16.01 25.50 -3.29
N ASP A 10 14.99 25.07 -4.04
CA ASP A 10 13.83 25.90 -4.36
C ASP A 10 13.06 26.28 -3.10
N TYR A 11 12.87 25.30 -2.19
CA TYR A 11 12.24 25.52 -0.89
C TYR A 11 13.03 26.55 -0.05
N LEU A 12 14.35 26.41 0.02
CA LEU A 12 15.21 27.31 0.81
C LEU A 12 15.21 28.73 0.21
N ALA A 13 15.23 28.85 -1.12
CA ALA A 13 15.15 30.14 -1.79
C ALA A 13 13.83 30.88 -1.49
N MET A 14 12.70 30.16 -1.52
CA MET A 14 11.40 30.73 -1.17
C MET A 14 11.29 31.09 0.30
N ARG A 15 11.84 30.26 1.19
CA ARG A 15 11.88 30.52 2.61
C ARG A 15 12.70 31.75 2.96
N SER A 16 13.86 31.93 2.32
CA SER A 16 14.73 33.10 2.54
C SER A 16 14.08 34.41 2.06
N ALA A 17 13.25 34.33 1.02
CA ALA A 17 12.52 35.47 0.48
C ALA A 17 11.21 35.78 1.25
N ASP A 18 10.91 35.07 2.34
CA ASP A 18 9.65 35.13 3.09
C ASP A 18 8.40 34.94 2.20
N ASN A 19 8.55 34.15 1.16
CA ASN A 19 7.54 33.94 0.11
C ASN A 19 7.08 32.49 0.01
N LEU A 20 7.01 31.78 1.15
CA LEU A 20 6.52 30.42 1.22
C LEU A 20 5.03 30.36 0.86
N PRO A 21 4.65 29.59 -0.14
CA PRO A 21 3.25 29.40 -0.47
C PRO A 21 2.56 28.56 0.61
N HIS A 22 1.28 28.82 0.83
CA HIS A 22 0.47 28.05 1.81
C HIS A 22 0.14 26.64 1.33
N LYS A 23 0.34 26.34 0.04
CA LYS A 23 0.04 25.03 -0.56
C LYS A 23 1.13 24.66 -1.57
N ALA A 24 1.45 23.37 -1.60
CA ALA A 24 2.30 22.78 -2.62
C ALA A 24 1.67 21.48 -3.10
N THR A 25 1.87 21.15 -4.38
CA THR A 25 1.58 19.82 -4.89
C THR A 25 2.82 18.95 -4.70
N LEU A 26 2.64 17.74 -4.20
CA LEU A 26 3.72 16.83 -3.89
C LEU A 26 3.67 15.61 -4.82
N THR A 27 4.75 15.37 -5.55
CA THR A 27 4.97 14.13 -6.30
C THR A 27 5.89 13.24 -5.51
N LEU A 28 5.40 12.03 -5.16
CA LEU A 28 6.15 11.06 -4.37
C LEU A 28 6.85 10.03 -5.26
N SER A 29 8.09 9.72 -4.92
CA SER A 29 8.88 8.68 -5.55
C SER A 29 9.65 7.87 -4.52
N GLY A 30 10.05 6.66 -4.89
CA GLY A 30 10.84 5.78 -4.04
C GLY A 30 11.90 5.04 -4.83
N LEU A 31 13.07 4.86 -4.23
CA LEU A 31 14.11 3.98 -4.74
C LEU A 31 14.12 2.70 -3.92
N SER A 32 14.06 1.55 -4.59
CA SER A 32 14.08 0.24 -3.95
C SER A 32 15.31 -0.56 -4.34
N LEU A 33 15.98 -1.14 -3.34
CA LEU A 33 17.14 -2.02 -3.56
C LEU A 33 16.74 -3.46 -3.84
N LYS A 34 15.59 -3.90 -3.31
CA LYS A 34 15.04 -5.24 -3.52
C LYS A 34 13.53 -5.20 -3.44
N GLY A 35 12.88 -5.97 -4.32
CA GLY A 35 11.44 -6.08 -4.32
C GLY A 35 10.95 -7.41 -4.87
N SER A 36 9.68 -7.68 -4.63
CA SER A 36 9.01 -8.86 -5.16
C SER A 36 7.62 -8.51 -5.67
N ILE A 37 7.23 -9.17 -6.74
CA ILE A 37 5.89 -9.05 -7.33
C ILE A 37 5.02 -10.17 -6.76
N LEU A 38 3.90 -9.78 -6.17
CA LEU A 38 2.89 -10.68 -5.63
C LEU A 38 1.66 -10.66 -6.54
N LEU A 39 0.90 -11.75 -6.54
CA LEU A 39 -0.38 -11.80 -7.25
C LEU A 39 -1.35 -10.76 -6.68
N GLY A 40 -2.21 -10.21 -7.54
CA GLY A 40 -3.28 -9.32 -7.12
C GLY A 40 -4.27 -10.05 -6.20
N VAL A 41 -4.93 -9.30 -5.31
CA VAL A 41 -6.07 -9.83 -4.58
C VAL A 41 -7.27 -9.74 -5.51
N TYR A 42 -7.70 -10.90 -6.03
CA TYR A 42 -8.87 -10.93 -6.90
C TYR A 42 -10.13 -10.82 -6.04
N HIS A 43 -10.82 -9.70 -6.15
CA HIS A 43 -12.20 -9.55 -5.70
C HIS A 43 -13.12 -10.06 -6.80
N THR A 44 -13.48 -11.35 -6.78
CA THR A 44 -14.54 -11.81 -7.64
C THR A 44 -15.87 -11.25 -7.13
N PRO A 45 -16.84 -10.92 -8.01
CA PRO A 45 -18.18 -10.49 -7.59
C PRO A 45 -18.79 -11.40 -6.52
N GLU A 46 -18.58 -12.71 -6.65
CA GLU A 46 -19.01 -13.72 -5.68
C GLU A 46 -18.38 -13.55 -4.28
N THR A 47 -17.10 -13.14 -4.20
CA THR A 47 -16.45 -12.91 -2.90
C THR A 47 -16.96 -11.64 -2.22
N VAL A 48 -17.29 -10.61 -3.00
CA VAL A 48 -17.90 -9.36 -2.50
C VAL A 48 -19.31 -9.62 -2.00
N GLU A 49 -20.15 -10.28 -2.80
CA GLU A 49 -21.50 -10.64 -2.38
C GLU A 49 -21.53 -11.57 -1.16
N ARG A 50 -20.61 -12.54 -1.09
CA ARG A 50 -20.49 -13.42 0.07
C ARG A 50 -20.12 -12.66 1.33
N ARG A 51 -19.20 -11.68 1.25
CA ARG A 51 -18.83 -10.81 2.38
C ARG A 51 -20.03 -9.95 2.82
N GLN A 52 -20.78 -9.37 1.89
CA GLN A 52 -21.97 -8.59 2.20
C GLN A 52 -23.06 -9.43 2.85
N ARG A 53 -23.33 -10.64 2.36
CA ARG A 53 -24.29 -11.58 2.98
C ARG A 53 -23.88 -12.02 4.38
N GLN A 54 -22.59 -12.26 4.60
CA GLN A 54 -22.05 -12.59 5.95
C GLN A 54 -22.17 -11.41 6.90
N ALA A 55 -21.83 -10.19 6.45
CA ALA A 55 -22.01 -8.98 7.25
C ALA A 55 -23.48 -8.75 7.64
N GLY A 56 -24.43 -8.96 6.70
CA GLY A 56 -25.85 -8.87 6.96
C GLY A 56 -26.35 -9.87 8.02
N LYS A 57 -25.93 -11.13 7.90
CA LYS A 57 -26.26 -12.18 8.90
C LYS A 57 -25.70 -11.84 10.28
N ARG A 58 -24.45 -11.41 10.36
CA ARG A 58 -23.82 -11.04 11.62
C ARG A 58 -24.51 -9.84 12.29
N ASN A 59 -24.86 -8.82 11.53
CA ASN A 59 -25.62 -7.67 12.06
C ASN A 59 -26.99 -8.09 12.59
N HIS A 60 -27.66 -9.03 11.93
CA HIS A 60 -28.93 -9.60 12.42
C HIS A 60 -28.76 -10.37 13.73
N LEU A 61 -27.73 -11.23 13.83
CA LEU A 61 -27.42 -11.97 15.07
C LEU A 61 -27.06 -11.01 16.21
N ILE A 62 -26.30 -9.96 15.94
CA ILE A 62 -25.96 -8.93 16.94
C ILE A 62 -27.22 -8.22 17.44
N SER A 63 -28.16 -7.93 16.56
CA SER A 63 -29.46 -7.32 16.92
C SER A 63 -30.29 -8.24 17.83
N LEU A 64 -30.35 -9.54 17.53
CA LEU A 64 -31.05 -10.53 18.35
C LEU A 64 -30.36 -10.72 19.71
N ALA A 65 -29.02 -10.81 19.73
CA ALA A 65 -28.25 -10.94 20.96
C ALA A 65 -28.42 -9.71 21.89
N LYS A 66 -28.53 -8.50 21.35
CA LYS A 66 -28.85 -7.29 22.11
C LYS A 66 -30.23 -7.34 22.77
N ASN A 67 -31.17 -8.09 22.17
CA ASN A 67 -32.50 -8.30 22.70
C ASN A 67 -32.60 -9.46 23.69
N GLY A 68 -31.46 -10.07 24.05
CA GLY A 68 -31.37 -11.16 25.07
C GLY A 68 -31.62 -12.56 24.53
N ASP A 69 -31.57 -12.76 23.21
CA ASP A 69 -31.71 -14.09 22.60
C ASP A 69 -30.44 -14.93 22.87
N GLN A 70 -30.54 -15.90 23.78
CA GLN A 70 -29.43 -16.76 24.19
C GLN A 70 -28.83 -17.53 23.00
N LYS A 71 -29.67 -18.00 22.09
CA LYS A 71 -29.23 -18.76 20.93
C LYS A 71 -28.40 -17.88 19.97
N ALA A 72 -28.78 -16.61 19.80
CA ALA A 72 -28.00 -15.66 19.01
C ALA A 72 -26.65 -15.34 19.64
N ILE A 73 -26.58 -15.31 20.98
CA ILE A 73 -25.32 -15.13 21.72
C ILE A 73 -24.39 -16.34 21.53
N ASP A 74 -24.94 -17.56 21.65
CA ASP A 74 -24.17 -18.79 21.45
C ASP A 74 -23.68 -18.93 20.01
N ASP A 75 -24.51 -18.62 19.03
CA ASP A 75 -24.17 -18.64 17.60
C ASP A 75 -23.06 -17.61 17.28
N LEU A 76 -23.11 -16.39 17.85
CA LEU A 76 -22.04 -15.39 17.70
C LEU A 76 -20.73 -15.85 18.32
N THR A 77 -20.79 -16.50 19.49
CA THR A 77 -19.60 -17.02 20.18
C THR A 77 -18.94 -18.14 19.38
N LEU A 78 -19.74 -19.05 18.82
CA LEU A 78 -19.27 -20.10 17.92
C LEU A 78 -18.69 -19.54 16.63
N GLU A 79 -19.33 -18.51 16.05
CA GLU A 79 -18.84 -17.85 14.83
C GLU A 79 -17.50 -17.14 15.08
N GLU A 80 -17.32 -16.48 16.23
CA GLU A 80 -16.06 -15.84 16.60
C GLU A 80 -14.94 -16.88 16.83
N PHE A 81 -15.25 -18.01 17.49
CA PHE A 81 -14.29 -19.10 17.68
C PHE A 81 -13.87 -19.72 16.35
N ASP A 82 -14.84 -19.96 15.45
CA ASP A 82 -14.60 -20.51 14.11
C ASP A 82 -13.80 -19.53 13.24
N GLN A 83 -14.10 -18.22 13.30
CA GLN A 83 -13.33 -17.18 12.61
C GLN A 83 -11.90 -17.11 13.13
N THR A 84 -11.70 -17.15 14.44
CA THR A 84 -10.38 -17.14 15.08
C THR A 84 -9.56 -18.36 14.67
N SER A 85 -10.19 -19.54 14.66
CA SER A 85 -9.57 -20.80 14.23
C SER A 85 -9.23 -20.79 12.74
N ARG A 86 -10.10 -20.25 11.88
CA ARG A 86 -9.85 -20.09 10.43
C ARG A 86 -8.76 -19.07 10.14
N ILE A 87 -8.73 -17.97 10.88
CA ILE A 87 -7.67 -16.97 10.78
C ILE A 87 -6.33 -17.59 11.19
N ARG A 88 -6.29 -18.30 12.33
CA ARG A 88 -5.10 -19.02 12.82
C ARG A 88 -4.60 -20.05 11.80
N ASN A 89 -5.48 -20.85 11.21
CA ASN A 89 -5.12 -21.81 10.18
C ASN A 89 -4.67 -21.15 8.87
N ARG A 90 -5.27 -20.02 8.48
CA ARG A 90 -4.83 -19.23 7.32
C ARG A 90 -3.46 -18.62 7.55
N PHE A 91 -3.16 -18.12 8.76
CA PHE A 91 -1.82 -17.65 9.11
C PHE A 91 -0.75 -18.75 9.07
N LEU A 92 -1.15 -20.01 9.30
CA LEU A 92 -0.23 -21.14 9.23
C LEU A 92 0.01 -21.66 7.80
N TYR A 93 -0.96 -21.48 6.88
CA TYR A 93 -0.95 -22.09 5.55
C TYR A 93 -1.10 -21.12 4.37
N GLN A 94 -1.49 -19.87 4.62
CA GLN A 94 -1.58 -18.84 3.56
C GLN A 94 -0.67 -17.67 3.90
N ASP A 95 0.02 -17.17 2.88
CA ASP A 95 0.84 -15.96 3.00
C ASP A 95 -0.04 -14.79 3.49
N LEU A 96 0.41 -14.12 4.56
CA LEU A 96 -0.24 -12.93 5.13
C LEU A 96 -0.61 -11.91 4.04
N TYR A 97 0.20 -11.86 2.99
CA TYR A 97 0.01 -10.96 1.85
C TYR A 97 -1.20 -11.30 0.97
N SER A 98 -1.82 -12.47 1.12
CA SER A 98 -3.09 -12.78 0.45
C SER A 98 -4.30 -12.08 1.11
N LEU A 99 -4.14 -11.60 2.34
CA LEU A 99 -5.20 -10.96 3.14
C LEU A 99 -5.09 -9.43 3.16
N VAL A 100 -3.89 -8.90 2.97
CA VAL A 100 -3.59 -7.46 3.03
C VAL A 100 -3.43 -6.93 1.61
N GLU A 101 -4.25 -5.95 1.23
CA GLU A 101 -4.21 -5.37 -0.12
C GLU A 101 -3.00 -4.46 -0.29
N THR A 102 -2.85 -3.51 0.62
CA THR A 102 -1.77 -2.51 0.60
C THR A 102 -1.26 -2.23 2.00
N THR A 103 0.02 -1.91 2.12
CA THR A 103 0.63 -1.44 3.38
C THR A 103 1.60 -0.30 3.11
N PHE A 104 1.72 0.59 4.08
CA PHE A 104 2.68 1.69 4.08
C PHE A 104 3.15 1.90 5.52
N ILE A 105 4.32 1.35 5.85
CA ILE A 105 4.81 1.27 7.23
C ILE A 105 6.24 1.79 7.29
N PRO A 106 6.60 2.69 8.23
CA PRO A 106 7.99 3.08 8.48
C PRO A 106 8.88 1.85 8.68
N TYR A 107 10.08 1.89 8.15
CA TYR A 107 11.00 0.75 8.19
C TYR A 107 12.38 1.15 8.71
N GLY A 108 12.88 0.36 9.67
CA GLY A 108 14.22 0.55 10.22
C GLY A 108 14.34 1.77 11.12
N SER A 109 15.57 2.27 11.25
CA SER A 109 15.94 3.47 12.02
C SER A 109 15.88 4.76 11.19
N GLU A 110 15.85 4.63 9.86
CA GLU A 110 15.81 5.74 8.93
C GLU A 110 14.38 6.29 8.82
N SER A 111 14.22 7.60 9.00
CA SER A 111 12.90 8.23 9.07
C SER A 111 12.19 8.30 7.72
N ASP A 112 12.91 8.19 6.61
CA ASP A 112 12.42 8.29 5.22
C ASP A 112 12.39 6.95 4.49
N HIS A 113 12.60 5.84 5.21
CA HIS A 113 12.46 4.49 4.68
C HIS A 113 11.10 3.88 5.04
N TYR A 114 10.50 3.19 4.07
CA TYR A 114 9.18 2.58 4.23
C TYR A 114 9.14 1.17 3.64
N SER A 115 8.58 0.24 4.38
CA SER A 115 8.13 -1.04 3.84
C SER A 115 6.76 -0.84 3.21
N ILE A 116 6.67 -1.10 1.92
CA ILE A 116 5.43 -0.90 1.15
C ILE A 116 4.95 -2.19 0.52
N LEU A 117 3.64 -2.30 0.43
CA LEU A 117 2.90 -3.22 -0.42
C LEU A 117 1.87 -2.38 -1.17
N GLY A 118 2.02 -2.24 -2.47
CA GLY A 118 1.13 -1.42 -3.29
C GLY A 118 0.71 -2.13 -4.57
N THR A 119 -0.46 -1.79 -5.08
CA THR A 119 -0.97 -2.31 -6.34
C THR A 119 -0.36 -1.56 -7.51
N ILE A 120 0.16 -2.28 -8.49
CA ILE A 120 0.74 -1.71 -9.71
C ILE A 120 -0.39 -1.18 -10.59
N ILE A 121 -0.41 0.14 -10.81
CA ILE A 121 -1.35 0.80 -11.71
C ILE A 121 -0.76 0.91 -13.12
N ASN A 122 0.55 1.17 -13.19
CA ASN A 122 1.28 1.29 -14.43
C ASN A 122 2.74 0.91 -14.20
N TRP A 123 3.46 0.54 -15.25
CA TRP A 123 4.88 0.26 -15.21
C TRP A 123 5.55 0.53 -16.54
N SER A 124 6.84 0.81 -16.49
CA SER A 124 7.70 0.94 -17.67
C SER A 124 9.05 0.27 -17.41
N PHE A 125 9.69 -0.11 -18.50
CA PHE A 125 11.01 -0.72 -18.49
C PHE A 125 11.96 0.21 -19.24
N LEU A 126 13.03 0.63 -18.59
CA LEU A 126 13.97 1.62 -19.08
C LEU A 126 15.40 1.09 -18.96
N GLU A 127 16.22 1.37 -19.95
CA GLU A 127 17.67 1.13 -19.86
C GLU A 127 18.37 2.46 -19.47
N ASN A 128 19.21 2.40 -18.44
CA ASN A 128 20.03 3.53 -18.05
C ASN A 128 21.10 3.77 -19.12
N SER A 129 21.10 4.97 -19.71
CA SER A 129 22.00 5.31 -20.83
C SER A 129 23.49 5.26 -20.46
N VAL A 130 23.82 5.44 -19.17
CA VAL A 130 25.20 5.46 -18.67
C VAL A 130 25.64 4.08 -18.21
N SER A 131 24.93 3.48 -17.26
CA SER A 131 25.30 2.20 -16.66
C SER A 131 24.87 0.98 -17.50
N LYS A 132 23.99 1.17 -18.50
CA LYS A 132 23.37 0.10 -19.30
C LYS A 132 22.54 -0.89 -18.44
N GLU A 133 22.28 -0.55 -17.20
CA GLU A 133 21.41 -1.36 -16.36
C GLU A 133 19.94 -1.09 -16.68
N CYS A 134 19.15 -2.15 -16.62
CA CYS A 134 17.72 -2.08 -16.83
C CYS A 134 16.99 -1.79 -15.52
N VAL A 135 16.02 -0.88 -15.57
CA VAL A 135 15.26 -0.41 -14.41
C VAL A 135 13.76 -0.53 -14.70
N TYR A 136 13.02 -1.07 -13.77
CA TYR A 136 11.57 -0.94 -13.74
C TYR A 136 11.17 0.33 -12.99
N GLN A 137 10.32 1.11 -13.63
CA GLN A 137 9.57 2.19 -12.98
C GLN A 137 8.14 1.72 -12.80
N LEU A 138 7.70 1.64 -11.54
CA LEU A 138 6.37 1.16 -11.17
C LEU A 138 5.57 2.32 -10.59
N ILE A 139 4.36 2.52 -11.06
CA ILE A 139 3.41 3.43 -10.42
C ILE A 139 2.51 2.59 -9.53
N LEU A 140 2.59 2.83 -8.23
CA LEU A 140 1.87 2.06 -7.22
C LEU A 140 0.73 2.88 -6.61
N ASP A 141 -0.41 2.24 -6.41
CA ASP A 141 -1.41 2.68 -5.45
C ASP A 141 -1.15 2.01 -4.11
N CYS A 142 -0.88 2.81 -3.10
CA CYS A 142 -0.60 2.37 -1.75
C CYS A 142 -1.47 3.16 -0.77
N ASN A 143 -2.62 2.62 -0.37
CA ASN A 143 -3.62 3.29 0.47
C ASN A 143 -4.13 4.63 -0.14
N SER A 144 -4.43 4.63 -1.44
CA SER A 144 -4.85 5.81 -2.21
C SER A 144 -3.75 6.89 -2.34
N ILE A 145 -2.51 6.54 -2.05
CA ILE A 145 -1.34 7.38 -2.32
C ILE A 145 -0.60 6.79 -3.52
N TRP A 146 -0.40 7.60 -4.53
CA TRP A 146 0.35 7.19 -5.72
C TRP A 146 1.83 7.47 -5.53
N ILE A 147 2.64 6.43 -5.74
CA ILE A 147 4.08 6.48 -5.55
C ILE A 147 4.76 5.90 -6.79
N ALA A 148 5.69 6.65 -7.37
CA ALA A 148 6.55 6.14 -8.44
C ALA A 148 7.77 5.44 -7.82
N VAL A 149 7.89 4.13 -8.01
CA VAL A 149 9.00 3.33 -7.47
C VAL A 149 9.93 2.89 -8.59
N CYS A 150 11.22 3.17 -8.44
CA CYS A 150 12.28 2.66 -9.32
C CYS A 150 13.04 1.54 -8.64
N ILE A 151 13.25 0.45 -9.39
CA ILE A 151 14.02 -0.71 -8.95
C ILE A 151 14.82 -1.30 -10.12
N ASN A 152 16.05 -1.74 -9.86
CA ASN A 152 16.83 -2.44 -10.87
C ASN A 152 16.16 -3.78 -11.22
N ALA A 153 16.13 -4.12 -12.50
CA ALA A 153 15.44 -5.33 -12.98
C ALA A 153 16.01 -6.61 -12.36
N LYS A 154 17.31 -6.66 -12.09
CA LYS A 154 17.97 -7.80 -11.44
C LYS A 154 17.58 -8.01 -9.98
N ASP A 155 17.09 -6.96 -9.32
CA ASP A 155 16.76 -6.96 -7.90
C ASP A 155 15.25 -7.11 -7.66
N LEU A 156 14.46 -7.22 -8.75
CA LEU A 156 13.03 -7.46 -8.70
C LEU A 156 12.73 -8.95 -8.94
N LEU A 157 12.14 -9.60 -7.94
CA LEU A 157 11.67 -10.97 -8.07
C LEU A 157 10.25 -10.99 -8.66
N GLY A 158 10.11 -11.62 -9.83
CA GLY A 158 8.84 -11.74 -10.56
C GLY A 158 8.64 -10.64 -11.60
N GLU A 159 7.59 -10.77 -12.39
CA GLU A 159 7.29 -9.87 -13.52
C GLU A 159 6.22 -8.85 -13.12
N PRO A 160 6.47 -7.54 -13.31
CA PRO A 160 5.49 -6.51 -13.05
C PRO A 160 4.35 -6.58 -14.07
N MET A 161 3.14 -6.48 -13.60
CA MET A 161 1.91 -6.36 -14.41
C MET A 161 0.91 -5.49 -13.66
N VAL A 162 0.10 -4.75 -14.41
CA VAL A 162 -1.02 -3.98 -13.84
C VAL A 162 -1.96 -4.92 -13.05
N GLY A 163 -2.33 -4.51 -11.84
CA GLY A 163 -3.15 -5.30 -10.92
C GLY A 163 -2.36 -6.27 -10.04
N ARG A 164 -1.11 -6.59 -10.34
CA ARG A 164 -0.21 -7.26 -9.39
C ARG A 164 0.25 -6.28 -8.33
N ARG A 165 0.85 -6.81 -7.26
CA ARG A 165 1.31 -5.99 -6.14
C ARG A 165 2.83 -6.03 -6.04
N PHE A 166 3.43 -4.89 -5.81
CA PHE A 166 4.84 -4.76 -5.47
C PHE A 166 4.99 -4.73 -3.95
N LYS A 167 5.92 -5.53 -3.44
CA LYS A 167 6.38 -5.52 -2.05
C LYS A 167 7.86 -5.20 -2.01
N GLY A 168 8.25 -4.20 -1.24
CA GLY A 168 9.65 -3.83 -1.07
C GLY A 168 9.85 -2.79 0.02
N VAL A 169 11.13 -2.52 0.32
CA VAL A 169 11.52 -1.37 1.12
C VAL A 169 11.98 -0.28 0.17
N ILE A 170 11.47 0.93 0.36
CA ILE A 170 11.81 2.09 -0.46
C ILE A 170 12.41 3.20 0.40
N TRP A 171 13.36 3.90 -0.18
CA TRP A 171 13.78 5.22 0.28
C TRP A 171 12.87 6.25 -0.35
N MET A 172 12.07 6.91 0.48
CA MET A 172 11.03 7.84 0.04
C MET A 172 11.61 9.20 -0.30
N GLN A 173 11.26 9.69 -1.48
CA GLN A 173 11.62 11.00 -1.99
C GLN A 173 10.38 11.76 -2.40
N GLY A 174 10.47 13.08 -2.46
CA GLY A 174 9.39 13.92 -2.90
C GLY A 174 9.88 15.15 -3.64
N HIS A 175 9.16 15.54 -4.67
CA HIS A 175 9.32 16.80 -5.38
C HIS A 175 8.12 17.68 -5.07
N ALA A 176 8.36 18.90 -4.59
CA ALA A 176 7.31 19.84 -4.22
C ALA A 176 7.18 20.93 -5.28
N ASP A 177 6.01 20.99 -5.93
CA ASP A 177 5.64 22.09 -6.82
C ASP A 177 4.92 23.17 -5.99
N PHE A 178 5.62 24.27 -5.79
CA PHE A 178 5.11 25.39 -5.03
C PHE A 178 4.21 26.26 -5.90
N LEU A 179 2.93 26.27 -5.60
CA LEU A 179 1.96 27.09 -6.33
C LEU A 179 2.25 28.57 -6.06
N LYS A 180 2.63 29.32 -7.11
CA LYS A 180 2.78 30.77 -7.00
C LYS A 180 1.44 31.38 -6.59
N LYS A 181 1.46 32.32 -5.62
CA LYS A 181 0.30 33.17 -5.36
C LYS A 181 -0.05 33.92 -6.65
N THR A 182 -1.22 33.64 -7.21
CA THR A 182 -1.84 34.44 -8.26
C THR A 182 -2.37 35.70 -7.61
#